data_cb901f661edd6d5fc174d3d7b903f5d9
#
_entry.id   cb901f661edd6d5fc174d3d7b903f5d9
#
_cell.length_a   1.000
_cell.length_b   1.000
_cell.length_c   1.000
_cell.angle_alpha   90.00
_cell.angle_beta   90.00
_cell.angle_gamma   90.00
#
_symmetry.space_group_name_H-M   'P 1'
#
loop_
_entity.id
_entity.type
_entity.pdbx_description
1 polymer ?
#
loop_
_entity_poly.entity_id
_entity_poly.type
_entity_poly.pdbx_seq_one_letter_code
_entity_poly.pdbx_strand_id
1 'polypeptide(L)'
;LAALHAWGLEHILLSQPMRTLSGGEKTKVFLSGIEIHQPSILLLDEPTNHLDRRSREKLYDFITSCRITLLVVSHDRTLLNLLASIAELSVGGITLYGGNYDFYKEQKEQEQASMQEKLEAKEKELRRVRKTAREVAERKQKHESRGEKQSVRKGIPRIMMGGLKENAEKSASKLKEVHEDKMENLANELKQMRSSLPDLQGMKLDFSASGLHEGKILVTAKEINFGYA
;
A
#
# COMPACT_ATOMS: atom_id res chain seq x y z
N LEU A 1 -11.07 28.88 -34.07
CA LEU A 1 -12.05 27.93 -34.60
C LEU A 1 -11.38 26.58 -34.93
N ALA A 2 -10.22 26.55 -35.62
CA ALA A 2 -9.55 25.30 -35.99
C ALA A 2 -9.29 24.34 -34.78
N ALA A 3 -8.83 24.88 -33.66
CA ALA A 3 -8.61 24.10 -32.45
C ALA A 3 -9.91 23.51 -31.87
N LEU A 4 -11.01 24.22 -31.90
CA LEU A 4 -12.32 23.70 -31.48
C LEU A 4 -12.81 22.60 -32.43
N HIS A 5 -12.65 22.76 -33.74
CA HIS A 5 -12.96 21.74 -34.73
C HIS A 5 -12.11 20.47 -34.50
N ALA A 6 -10.82 20.64 -34.19
CA ALA A 6 -9.95 19.50 -33.86
C ALA A 6 -10.50 18.66 -32.69
N TRP A 7 -11.20 19.28 -31.76
CA TRP A 7 -11.81 18.59 -30.59
C TRP A 7 -13.29 18.21 -30.80
N GLY A 8 -13.84 18.39 -32.03
CA GLY A 8 -15.21 18.02 -32.35
C GLY A 8 -16.25 18.95 -31.71
N LEU A 9 -15.92 20.24 -31.60
CA LEU A 9 -16.75 21.27 -30.99
C LEU A 9 -17.28 22.26 -32.03
N GLU A 10 -17.54 21.80 -33.26
CA GLU A 10 -18.03 22.62 -34.36
C GLU A 10 -19.40 23.29 -34.08
N HIS A 11 -20.17 22.62 -33.22
CA HIS A 11 -21.52 23.08 -32.86
C HIS A 11 -21.53 24.18 -31.79
N ILE A 12 -20.39 24.45 -31.13
CA ILE A 12 -20.30 25.45 -30.07
C ILE A 12 -20.02 26.84 -30.64
N LEU A 13 -20.88 27.79 -30.29
CA LEU A 13 -20.67 29.18 -30.63
C LEU A 13 -19.67 29.84 -29.68
N LEU A 14 -18.76 30.68 -30.20
CA LEU A 14 -17.76 31.39 -29.34
C LEU A 14 -18.42 32.32 -28.31
N SER A 15 -19.65 32.78 -28.56
CA SER A 15 -20.44 33.59 -27.62
C SER A 15 -21.18 32.75 -26.57
N GLN A 16 -21.17 31.42 -26.67
CA GLN A 16 -21.90 30.54 -25.76
C GLN A 16 -21.25 30.54 -24.38
N PRO A 17 -22.01 30.77 -23.30
CA PRO A 17 -21.45 30.74 -21.94
C PRO A 17 -20.96 29.34 -21.56
N MET A 18 -19.78 29.24 -20.92
CA MET A 18 -19.21 27.98 -20.47
C MET A 18 -20.13 27.16 -19.53
N ARG A 19 -21.02 27.84 -18.79
CA ARG A 19 -21.98 27.18 -17.88
C ARG A 19 -23.01 26.30 -18.59
N THR A 20 -23.24 26.53 -19.86
CA THR A 20 -24.22 25.78 -20.68
C THR A 20 -23.61 24.53 -21.32
N LEU A 21 -22.30 24.38 -21.25
CA LEU A 21 -21.57 23.25 -21.79
C LEU A 21 -21.60 22.07 -20.82
N SER A 22 -21.64 20.85 -21.35
CA SER A 22 -21.45 19.62 -20.62
C SER A 22 -20.03 19.54 -20.05
N GLY A 23 -19.79 18.65 -19.07
CA GLY A 23 -18.46 18.43 -18.50
C GLY A 23 -17.41 18.07 -19.54
N GLY A 24 -17.75 17.18 -20.48
CA GLY A 24 -16.86 16.77 -21.56
C GLY A 24 -16.55 17.90 -22.55
N GLU A 25 -17.56 18.72 -22.92
CA GLU A 25 -17.35 19.88 -23.78
C GLU A 25 -16.45 20.93 -23.11
N LYS A 26 -16.63 21.17 -21.81
CA LYS A 26 -15.74 22.07 -21.03
C LYS A 26 -14.30 21.59 -21.09
N THR A 27 -14.06 20.31 -20.83
CA THR A 27 -12.72 19.72 -20.89
C THR A 27 -12.11 19.88 -22.29
N LYS A 28 -12.87 19.60 -23.35
CA LYS A 28 -12.42 19.77 -24.73
C LYS A 28 -12.11 21.26 -25.08
N VAL A 29 -12.89 22.22 -24.59
CA VAL A 29 -12.61 23.63 -24.74
C VAL A 29 -11.31 24.03 -24.07
N PHE A 30 -11.06 23.56 -22.85
CA PHE A 30 -9.77 23.80 -22.17
C PHE A 30 -8.59 23.17 -22.93
N LEU A 31 -8.74 21.95 -23.43
CA LEU A 31 -7.71 21.28 -24.21
C LEU A 31 -7.43 22.01 -25.55
N SER A 32 -8.45 22.47 -26.22
CA SER A 32 -8.27 23.32 -27.44
C SER A 32 -7.57 24.65 -27.12
N GLY A 33 -7.79 25.21 -25.93
CA GLY A 33 -7.06 26.38 -25.44
C GLY A 33 -5.56 26.15 -25.29
N ILE A 34 -5.13 24.95 -24.88
CA ILE A 34 -3.72 24.61 -24.77
C ILE A 34 -3.01 24.65 -26.12
N GLU A 35 -3.66 24.15 -27.18
CA GLU A 35 -3.14 24.19 -28.55
C GLU A 35 -2.94 25.62 -29.04
N ILE A 36 -3.80 26.55 -28.61
CA ILE A 36 -3.71 27.96 -29.00
C ILE A 36 -2.61 28.70 -28.22
N HIS A 37 -2.56 28.48 -26.92
CA HIS A 37 -1.67 29.25 -26.02
C HIS A 37 -0.24 28.70 -25.94
N GLN A 38 -0.02 27.44 -26.30
CA GLN A 38 1.29 26.77 -26.30
C GLN A 38 2.13 27.07 -25.04
N PRO A 39 1.62 26.73 -23.84
CA PRO A 39 2.32 27.03 -22.60
C PRO A 39 3.65 26.25 -22.51
N SER A 40 4.64 26.79 -21.77
CA SER A 40 5.90 26.07 -21.50
C SER A 40 5.75 24.94 -20.48
N ILE A 41 4.78 25.06 -19.57
CA ILE A 41 4.45 24.07 -18.54
C ILE A 41 2.94 23.84 -18.56
N LEU A 42 2.54 22.59 -18.54
CA LEU A 42 1.14 22.18 -18.54
C LEU A 42 0.86 21.31 -17.32
N LEU A 43 -0.15 21.70 -16.54
CA LEU A 43 -0.66 20.95 -15.40
C LEU A 43 -2.05 20.42 -15.77
N LEU A 44 -2.21 19.11 -15.72
CA LEU A 44 -3.49 18.45 -16.01
C LEU A 44 -3.93 17.65 -14.76
N ASP A 45 -5.12 17.96 -14.28
CA ASP A 45 -5.75 17.24 -13.18
C ASP A 45 -6.93 16.44 -13.71
N GLU A 46 -6.84 15.10 -13.64
CA GLU A 46 -7.82 14.14 -14.13
C GLU A 46 -8.39 14.48 -15.54
N PRO A 47 -7.53 14.70 -16.54
CA PRO A 47 -7.98 15.22 -17.85
C PRO A 47 -8.82 14.22 -18.66
N THR A 48 -8.86 12.96 -18.26
CA THR A 48 -9.70 11.92 -18.90
C THR A 48 -11.13 11.91 -18.39
N ASN A 49 -11.42 12.62 -17.29
CA ASN A 49 -12.77 12.69 -16.74
C ASN A 49 -13.74 13.34 -17.72
N HIS A 50 -14.92 12.77 -17.81
CA HIS A 50 -16.00 13.23 -18.70
C HIS A 50 -15.68 13.17 -20.21
N LEU A 51 -14.53 12.67 -20.63
CA LEU A 51 -14.21 12.46 -22.04
C LEU A 51 -14.77 11.12 -22.53
N ASP A 52 -15.39 11.16 -23.72
CA ASP A 52 -15.72 9.97 -24.47
C ASP A 52 -14.44 9.28 -25.00
N ARG A 53 -14.56 8.04 -25.45
CA ARG A 53 -13.44 7.24 -25.93
C ARG A 53 -12.62 7.95 -27.01
N ARG A 54 -13.28 8.54 -28.01
CA ARG A 54 -12.61 9.24 -29.14
C ARG A 54 -11.81 10.45 -28.64
N SER A 55 -12.36 11.19 -27.68
CA SER A 55 -11.68 12.35 -27.11
C SER A 55 -10.51 11.96 -26.21
N ARG A 56 -10.59 10.81 -25.51
CA ARG A 56 -9.43 10.26 -24.77
C ARG A 56 -8.31 9.86 -25.71
N GLU A 57 -8.60 9.17 -26.80
CA GLU A 57 -7.61 8.83 -27.83
C GLU A 57 -6.88 10.08 -28.34
N LYS A 58 -7.62 11.15 -28.64
CA LYS A 58 -7.01 12.44 -29.02
C LYS A 58 -6.15 13.05 -27.92
N LEU A 59 -6.57 12.96 -26.66
CA LEU A 59 -5.76 13.43 -25.54
C LEU A 59 -4.45 12.63 -25.43
N TYR A 60 -4.49 11.32 -25.63
CA TYR A 60 -3.30 10.47 -25.62
C TYR A 60 -2.33 10.83 -26.75
N ASP A 61 -2.83 11.06 -27.96
CA ASP A 61 -2.03 11.51 -29.10
C ASP A 61 -1.40 12.89 -28.81
N PHE A 62 -2.17 13.81 -28.24
CA PHE A 62 -1.66 15.12 -27.81
C PHE A 62 -0.53 14.99 -26.80
N ILE A 63 -0.71 14.20 -25.75
CA ILE A 63 0.30 13.98 -24.69
C ILE A 63 1.55 13.33 -25.26
N THR A 64 1.41 12.35 -26.14
CA THR A 64 2.53 11.65 -26.77
C THR A 64 3.34 12.56 -27.69
N SER A 65 2.68 13.48 -28.38
CA SER A 65 3.32 14.46 -29.29
C SER A 65 3.84 15.70 -28.56
N CYS A 66 3.45 15.91 -27.31
CA CYS A 66 3.73 17.10 -26.54
C CYS A 66 5.23 17.18 -26.17
N ARG A 67 5.86 18.35 -26.44
CA ARG A 67 7.28 18.61 -26.14
C ARG A 67 7.49 19.60 -25.00
N ILE A 68 6.43 19.96 -24.29
CA ILE A 68 6.48 20.88 -23.14
C ILE A 68 6.60 20.10 -21.84
N THR A 69 6.97 20.78 -20.77
CA THR A 69 6.96 20.16 -19.44
C THR A 69 5.52 19.86 -19.03
N LEU A 70 5.23 18.60 -18.78
CA LEU A 70 3.90 18.10 -18.47
C LEU A 70 3.86 17.47 -17.09
N LEU A 71 2.92 17.90 -16.26
CA LEU A 71 2.57 17.24 -15.00
C LEU A 71 1.10 16.83 -15.07
N VAL A 72 0.85 15.54 -14.91
CA VAL A 72 -0.50 14.96 -14.98
C VAL A 72 -0.83 14.25 -13.67
N VAL A 73 -1.98 14.58 -13.10
CA VAL A 73 -2.60 13.79 -12.02
C VAL A 73 -3.71 12.97 -12.66
N SER A 74 -3.64 11.65 -12.57
CA SER A 74 -4.67 10.77 -13.15
C SER A 74 -4.66 9.39 -12.50
N HIS A 75 -5.81 8.71 -12.56
CA HIS A 75 -5.97 7.29 -12.27
C HIS A 75 -6.10 6.44 -13.55
N ASP A 76 -6.03 7.04 -14.72
CA ASP A 76 -6.07 6.35 -16.00
C ASP A 76 -4.72 5.73 -16.34
N ARG A 77 -4.65 4.40 -16.21
CA ARG A 77 -3.42 3.62 -16.42
C ARG A 77 -2.90 3.73 -17.86
N THR A 78 -3.80 3.86 -18.84
CA THR A 78 -3.41 4.03 -20.25
C THR A 78 -2.67 5.35 -20.42
N LEU A 79 -3.21 6.43 -19.85
CA LEU A 79 -2.58 7.74 -19.85
C LEU A 79 -1.22 7.72 -19.14
N LEU A 80 -1.17 7.14 -17.93
CA LEU A 80 0.05 7.07 -17.13
C LEU A 80 1.16 6.23 -17.80
N ASN A 81 0.80 5.27 -18.64
CA ASN A 81 1.75 4.48 -19.42
C ASN A 81 2.39 5.25 -20.60
N LEU A 82 1.84 6.40 -20.97
CA LEU A 82 2.44 7.28 -21.98
C LEU A 82 3.54 8.19 -21.39
N LEU A 83 3.64 8.28 -20.07
CA LEU A 83 4.54 9.19 -19.38
C LEU A 83 5.90 8.50 -19.09
N ALA A 84 6.97 9.30 -19.07
CA ALA A 84 8.32 8.80 -18.87
C ALA A 84 8.70 8.58 -17.40
N SER A 85 7.93 9.13 -16.45
CA SER A 85 8.16 8.97 -15.02
C SER A 85 6.85 9.11 -14.24
N ILE A 86 6.79 8.41 -13.12
CA ILE A 86 5.66 8.43 -12.19
C ILE A 86 6.11 9.02 -10.85
N ALA A 87 5.33 9.96 -10.32
CA ALA A 87 5.50 10.50 -8.99
C ALA A 87 4.39 9.95 -8.07
N GLU A 88 4.76 9.21 -7.07
CA GLU A 88 3.84 8.74 -6.03
C GLU A 88 3.81 9.72 -4.87
N LEU A 89 2.63 10.24 -4.55
CA LEU A 89 2.41 11.05 -3.36
C LEU A 89 1.93 10.16 -2.22
N SER A 90 2.68 10.14 -1.13
CA SER A 90 2.38 9.37 0.08
C SER A 90 2.46 10.25 1.32
N VAL A 91 2.09 9.70 2.49
CA VAL A 91 2.27 10.39 3.79
C VAL A 91 3.75 10.72 4.05
N GLY A 92 4.68 9.93 3.53
CA GLY A 92 6.13 10.14 3.66
C GLY A 92 6.72 11.16 2.67
N GLY A 93 5.91 11.70 1.75
CA GLY A 93 6.35 12.65 0.73
C GLY A 93 6.16 12.15 -0.69
N ILE A 94 6.95 12.68 -1.62
CA ILE A 94 6.91 12.33 -3.04
C ILE A 94 8.08 11.42 -3.38
N THR A 95 7.77 10.27 -3.97
CA THR A 95 8.77 9.33 -4.50
C THR A 95 8.66 9.30 -6.02
N LEU A 96 9.80 9.49 -6.71
CA LEU A 96 9.87 9.45 -8.17
C LEU A 96 10.32 8.08 -8.65
N TYR A 97 9.59 7.53 -9.59
CA TYR A 97 9.93 6.29 -10.29
C TYR A 97 10.25 6.63 -11.75
N GLY A 98 11.43 6.25 -12.23
CA GLY A 98 11.80 6.36 -13.64
C GLY A 98 11.08 5.27 -14.43
N GLY A 99 10.37 5.66 -15.50
CA GLY A 99 9.57 4.74 -16.31
C GLY A 99 8.07 5.00 -16.23
N ASN A 100 7.32 4.24 -17.01
CA ASN A 100 5.86 4.36 -17.10
C ASN A 100 5.14 3.69 -15.91
N TYR A 101 3.81 3.66 -15.98
CA TYR A 101 2.99 3.08 -14.91
C TYR A 101 3.24 1.58 -14.70
N ASP A 102 3.49 0.81 -15.76
CA ASP A 102 3.75 -0.63 -15.62
C ASP A 102 5.08 -0.89 -14.91
N PHE A 103 6.12 -0.10 -15.22
CA PHE A 103 7.38 -0.14 -14.50
C PHE A 103 7.21 0.24 -13.01
N TYR A 104 6.49 1.32 -12.73
CA TYR A 104 6.17 1.72 -11.36
C TYR A 104 5.47 0.58 -10.59
N LYS A 105 4.47 -0.05 -11.22
CA LYS A 105 3.71 -1.14 -10.62
C LYS A 105 4.62 -2.34 -10.29
N GLU A 106 5.49 -2.72 -11.20
CA GLU A 106 6.45 -3.81 -10.98
C GLU A 106 7.39 -3.51 -9.81
N GLN A 107 7.94 -2.30 -9.74
CA GLN A 107 8.79 -1.86 -8.62
C GLN A 107 8.04 -1.92 -7.29
N LYS A 108 6.80 -1.48 -7.26
CA LYS A 108 5.96 -1.54 -6.06
C LYS A 108 5.67 -2.97 -5.62
N GLU A 109 5.37 -3.86 -6.53
CA GLU A 109 5.16 -5.28 -6.23
C GLU A 109 6.43 -5.92 -5.66
N GLN A 110 7.61 -5.59 -6.20
CA GLN A 110 8.89 -6.07 -5.68
C GLN A 110 9.20 -5.50 -4.28
N GLU A 111 8.98 -4.21 -4.05
CA GLU A 111 9.13 -3.58 -2.74
C GLU A 111 8.24 -4.24 -1.70
N GLN A 112 6.97 -4.47 -2.03
CA GLN A 112 6.00 -5.14 -1.16
C GLN A 112 6.39 -6.57 -0.85
N ALA A 113 6.80 -7.36 -1.86
CA ALA A 113 7.26 -8.73 -1.67
C ALA A 113 8.49 -8.80 -0.76
N SER A 114 9.48 -7.92 -0.98
CA SER A 114 10.67 -7.84 -0.11
C SER A 114 10.31 -7.48 1.33
N MET A 115 9.36 -6.55 1.51
CA MET A 115 8.91 -6.15 2.85
C MET A 115 8.16 -7.28 3.55
N GLN A 116 7.33 -8.02 2.82
CA GLN A 116 6.63 -9.20 3.32
C GLN A 116 7.60 -10.31 3.76
N GLU A 117 8.62 -10.61 2.96
CA GLU A 117 9.66 -11.58 3.33
C GLU A 117 10.41 -11.18 4.60
N LYS A 118 10.77 -9.90 4.72
CA LYS A 118 11.43 -9.38 5.94
C LYS A 118 10.54 -9.53 7.17
N LEU A 119 9.24 -9.27 7.02
CA LEU A 119 8.26 -9.41 8.10
C LEU A 119 8.15 -10.87 8.54
N GLU A 120 8.02 -11.80 7.60
CA GLU A 120 7.95 -13.23 7.88
C GLU A 120 9.23 -13.76 8.54
N ALA A 121 10.40 -13.30 8.08
CA ALA A 121 11.69 -13.65 8.68
C ALA A 121 11.77 -13.18 10.15
N LYS A 122 11.35 -11.96 10.45
CA LYS A 122 11.29 -11.40 11.80
C LYS A 122 10.27 -12.12 12.69
N GLU A 123 9.11 -12.48 12.18
CA GLU A 123 8.14 -13.30 12.90
C GLU A 123 8.71 -14.68 13.26
N LYS A 124 9.40 -15.30 12.32
CA LYS A 124 10.08 -16.60 12.55
C LYS A 124 11.18 -16.47 13.60
N GLU A 125 11.93 -15.37 13.58
CA GLU A 125 12.93 -15.08 14.61
C GLU A 125 12.28 -14.94 15.99
N LEU A 126 11.21 -14.15 16.11
CA LEU A 126 10.49 -13.97 17.37
C LEU A 126 9.95 -15.31 17.91
N ARG A 127 9.39 -16.15 17.04
CA ARG A 127 8.94 -17.50 17.43
C ARG A 127 10.08 -18.36 17.95
N ARG A 128 11.27 -18.30 17.31
CA ARG A 128 12.47 -19.01 17.77
C ARG A 128 12.93 -18.53 19.15
N VAL A 129 13.03 -17.22 19.36
CA VAL A 129 13.44 -16.63 20.65
C VAL A 129 12.47 -17.04 21.75
N ARG A 130 11.16 -16.96 21.51
CA ARG A 130 10.13 -17.41 22.45
C ARG A 130 10.27 -18.91 22.80
N LYS A 131 10.50 -19.75 21.79
CA LYS A 131 10.71 -21.19 22.01
C LYS A 131 11.94 -21.45 22.86
N THR A 132 13.06 -20.82 22.52
CA THR A 132 14.33 -20.98 23.30
C THR A 132 14.16 -20.49 24.74
N ALA A 133 13.52 -19.34 24.95
CA ALA A 133 13.26 -18.82 26.29
C ALA A 133 12.43 -19.81 27.13
N ARG A 134 11.40 -20.40 26.51
CA ARG A 134 10.56 -21.42 27.16
C ARG A 134 11.36 -22.69 27.50
N GLU A 135 12.15 -23.21 26.56
CA GLU A 135 12.98 -24.38 26.78
C GLU A 135 14.01 -24.18 27.94
N VAL A 136 14.63 -22.97 27.98
CA VAL A 136 15.56 -22.59 29.05
C VAL A 136 14.83 -22.55 30.39
N ALA A 137 13.63 -21.95 30.45
CA ALA A 137 12.83 -21.92 31.69
C ALA A 137 12.42 -23.31 32.15
N GLU A 138 11.99 -24.18 31.25
CA GLU A 138 11.62 -25.58 31.58
C GLU A 138 12.83 -26.41 32.07
N ARG A 139 14.00 -26.24 31.42
CA ARG A 139 15.27 -26.92 31.89
C ARG A 139 15.67 -26.45 33.27
N LYS A 140 15.56 -25.13 33.52
CA LYS A 140 15.86 -24.56 34.83
C LYS A 140 14.98 -25.16 35.92
N GLN A 141 13.66 -25.18 35.71
CA GLN A 141 12.71 -25.76 36.66
C GLN A 141 12.99 -27.23 36.96
N LYS A 142 13.36 -28.02 35.92
CA LYS A 142 13.78 -29.43 36.11
C LYS A 142 15.10 -29.55 36.90
N HIS A 143 16.05 -28.62 36.70
CA HIS A 143 17.33 -28.61 37.39
C HIS A 143 17.15 -28.23 38.87
N GLU A 144 16.34 -27.24 39.19
CA GLU A 144 16.03 -26.81 40.55
C GLU A 144 15.35 -27.95 41.34
N SER A 145 14.35 -28.59 40.75
CA SER A 145 13.67 -29.72 41.41
C SER A 145 14.56 -30.93 41.63
N ARG A 146 15.58 -31.18 40.76
CA ARG A 146 16.57 -32.24 40.95
C ARG A 146 17.64 -31.84 41.98
N GLY A 147 18.06 -30.56 41.98
CA GLY A 147 19.04 -30.02 42.93
C GLY A 147 18.53 -30.05 44.35
N GLU A 148 17.27 -29.72 44.62
CA GLU A 148 16.64 -29.84 45.93
C GLU A 148 16.62 -31.28 46.43
N LYS A 149 16.26 -32.24 45.60
CA LYS A 149 16.26 -33.67 45.96
C LYS A 149 17.67 -34.21 46.26
N GLN A 150 18.70 -33.71 45.56
CA GLN A 150 20.08 -34.16 45.72
C GLN A 150 20.77 -33.50 46.92
N SER A 151 20.45 -32.26 47.27
CA SER A 151 20.99 -31.55 48.42
C SER A 151 20.52 -32.14 49.74
N VAL A 152 19.27 -32.59 49.81
CA VAL A 152 18.72 -33.31 50.93
C VAL A 152 19.47 -34.67 51.14
N ARG A 153 19.84 -35.33 50.03
CA ARG A 153 20.59 -36.62 50.09
C ARG A 153 22.06 -36.47 50.47
N LYS A 154 22.72 -35.35 50.19
CA LYS A 154 24.16 -35.13 50.38
C LYS A 154 24.50 -34.41 51.67
N GLY A 155 23.55 -34.04 52.55
CA GLY A 155 23.82 -33.44 53.87
C GLY A 155 24.55 -32.09 53.80
N ILE A 156 24.40 -31.31 52.72
CA ILE A 156 25.08 -30.01 52.53
C ILE A 156 24.59 -29.01 53.58
N PRO A 157 25.49 -28.29 54.31
CA PRO A 157 25.07 -27.30 55.28
C PRO A 157 24.17 -26.21 54.69
N ARG A 158 23.10 -25.83 55.37
CA ARG A 158 22.07 -24.90 54.93
C ARG A 158 22.63 -23.53 54.55
N ILE A 159 23.70 -23.07 55.19
CA ILE A 159 24.38 -21.79 54.93
C ILE A 159 25.07 -21.80 53.54
N MET A 160 25.67 -22.91 53.16
CA MET A 160 26.35 -23.04 51.85
C MET A 160 25.34 -23.14 50.68
N MET A 161 24.16 -23.69 50.93
CA MET A 161 23.06 -23.76 49.95
C MET A 161 22.46 -22.39 49.64
N GLY A 162 22.42 -21.47 50.61
CA GLY A 162 21.88 -20.10 50.39
C GLY A 162 22.71 -19.33 49.36
N GLY A 163 24.03 -19.30 49.47
CA GLY A 163 24.89 -18.57 48.52
C GLY A 163 24.89 -19.15 47.10
N LEU A 164 24.86 -20.49 46.98
CA LEU A 164 24.76 -21.14 45.66
C LEU A 164 23.41 -20.88 44.99
N LYS A 165 22.34 -20.85 45.76
CA LYS A 165 20.97 -20.52 45.25
C LYS A 165 20.88 -19.09 44.83
N GLU A 166 21.40 -18.14 45.60
CA GLU A 166 21.39 -16.70 45.25
C GLU A 166 22.16 -16.40 43.97
N ASN A 167 23.35 -17.01 43.78
CA ASN A 167 24.13 -16.85 42.54
C ASN A 167 23.43 -17.46 41.30
N ALA A 168 22.78 -18.62 41.48
CA ALA A 168 21.99 -19.24 40.41
C ALA A 168 20.74 -18.43 40.04
N GLU A 169 20.08 -17.83 41.03
CA GLU A 169 18.94 -16.94 40.82
C GLU A 169 19.34 -15.65 40.11
N LYS A 170 20.44 -14.99 40.51
CA LYS A 170 20.98 -13.80 39.85
C LYS A 170 21.33 -14.06 38.39
N SER A 171 22.03 -15.15 38.10
CA SER A 171 22.39 -15.54 36.73
C SER A 171 21.17 -15.82 35.87
N ALA A 172 20.17 -16.47 36.44
CA ALA A 172 18.94 -16.79 35.73
C ALA A 172 18.03 -15.58 35.50
N SER A 173 17.99 -14.65 36.47
CA SER A 173 17.26 -13.37 36.29
C SER A 173 17.86 -12.57 35.15
N LYS A 174 19.18 -12.45 35.10
CA LYS A 174 19.87 -11.73 34.02
C LYS A 174 19.63 -12.37 32.64
N LEU A 175 19.63 -13.70 32.56
CA LEU A 175 19.34 -14.40 31.30
C LEU A 175 17.88 -14.19 30.84
N LYS A 176 16.94 -14.20 31.78
CA LYS A 176 15.52 -13.95 31.54
C LYS A 176 15.31 -12.53 31.01
N GLU A 177 15.91 -11.53 31.65
CA GLU A 177 15.87 -10.11 31.25
C GLU A 177 16.39 -9.95 29.81
N VAL A 178 17.53 -10.52 29.45
CA VAL A 178 18.07 -10.49 28.08
C VAL A 178 17.10 -11.09 27.06
N HIS A 179 16.41 -12.16 27.40
CA HIS A 179 15.42 -12.76 26.49
C HIS A 179 14.15 -11.92 26.39
N GLU A 180 13.70 -11.31 27.47
CA GLU A 180 12.53 -10.42 27.52
C GLU A 180 12.79 -9.15 26.69
N ASP A 181 13.93 -8.50 26.87
CA ASP A 181 14.36 -7.34 26.09
C ASP A 181 14.42 -7.65 24.59
N LYS A 182 15.01 -8.79 24.24
CA LYS A 182 15.08 -9.21 22.84
C LYS A 182 13.70 -9.47 22.24
N MET A 183 12.78 -10.07 22.99
CA MET A 183 11.41 -10.31 22.53
C MET A 183 10.65 -9.01 22.38
N GLU A 184 10.82 -8.06 23.29
CA GLU A 184 10.17 -6.74 23.22
C GLU A 184 10.67 -5.93 22.03
N ASN A 185 11.99 -5.87 21.83
CA ASN A 185 12.57 -5.19 20.67
C ASN A 185 12.07 -5.76 19.34
N LEU A 186 12.08 -7.09 19.19
CA LEU A 186 11.55 -7.74 17.99
C LEU A 186 10.04 -7.50 17.79
N ALA A 187 9.26 -7.46 18.86
CA ALA A 187 7.83 -7.19 18.80
C ALA A 187 7.55 -5.74 18.37
N ASN A 188 8.34 -4.78 18.88
CA ASN A 188 8.25 -3.38 18.51
C ASN A 188 8.65 -3.15 17.03
N GLU A 189 9.75 -3.78 16.58
CA GLU A 189 10.14 -3.74 15.15
C GLU A 189 9.04 -4.32 14.26
N LEU A 190 8.47 -5.46 14.61
CA LEU A 190 7.34 -6.06 13.87
C LEU A 190 6.13 -5.16 13.81
N LYS A 191 5.80 -4.47 14.91
CA LYS A 191 4.69 -3.51 14.95
C LYS A 191 4.93 -2.34 14.00
N GLN A 192 6.14 -1.79 13.98
CA GLN A 192 6.52 -0.71 13.06
C GLN A 192 6.50 -1.17 11.60
N MET A 193 7.05 -2.35 11.29
CA MET A 193 7.01 -2.91 9.94
C MET A 193 5.59 -3.14 9.43
N ARG A 194 4.70 -3.64 10.29
CA ARG A 194 3.28 -3.83 9.92
C ARG A 194 2.56 -2.52 9.67
N SER A 195 2.85 -1.47 10.45
CA SER A 195 2.23 -0.16 10.25
C SER A 195 2.73 0.57 8.99
N SER A 196 3.90 0.19 8.46
CA SER A 196 4.44 0.75 7.22
C SER A 196 3.99 -0.02 5.96
N LEU A 197 3.42 -1.22 6.11
CA LEU A 197 2.80 -1.92 5.00
C LEU A 197 1.48 -1.24 4.64
N PRO A 198 1.24 -0.95 3.36
CA PRO A 198 -0.08 -0.50 2.92
C PRO A 198 -1.10 -1.58 3.25
N ASP A 199 -2.28 -1.15 3.67
CA ASP A 199 -3.39 -2.08 3.96
C ASP A 199 -3.84 -2.75 2.66
N LEU A 200 -3.21 -3.88 2.34
CA LEU A 200 -3.51 -4.72 1.17
C LEU A 200 -4.82 -5.52 1.34
N GLN A 201 -5.55 -5.28 2.42
CA GLN A 201 -6.88 -5.81 2.54
C GLN A 201 -7.77 -5.11 1.49
N GLY A 202 -7.69 -5.59 0.26
CA GLY A 202 -8.69 -5.27 -0.74
C GLY A 202 -10.06 -5.46 -0.10
N MET A 203 -10.97 -4.53 -0.33
CA MET A 203 -12.33 -4.57 0.18
C MET A 203 -12.90 -5.97 -0.05
N LYS A 204 -12.87 -6.82 0.99
CA LYS A 204 -13.51 -8.12 0.95
C LYS A 204 -15.00 -7.87 1.11
N LEU A 205 -15.69 -7.81 -0.02
CA LEU A 205 -17.15 -7.82 -0.01
C LEU A 205 -17.58 -9.24 0.38
N ASP A 206 -17.95 -9.40 1.63
CA ASP A 206 -18.55 -10.64 2.11
C ASP A 206 -20.07 -10.58 1.87
N PHE A 207 -20.53 -11.34 0.90
CA PHE A 207 -21.95 -11.50 0.59
C PHE A 207 -22.60 -12.65 1.35
N SER A 208 -21.89 -13.36 2.20
CA SER A 208 -22.42 -14.52 2.95
C SER A 208 -23.61 -14.17 3.83
N ALA A 209 -23.65 -12.94 4.34
CA ALA A 209 -24.78 -12.43 5.14
C ALA A 209 -25.95 -11.87 4.30
N SER A 210 -25.85 -11.88 2.98
CA SER A 210 -26.88 -11.28 2.10
C SER A 210 -28.21 -12.06 2.06
N GLY A 211 -28.23 -13.30 2.54
CA GLY A 211 -29.39 -14.20 2.42
C GLY A 211 -29.80 -14.54 0.98
N LEU A 212 -28.96 -14.18 0.02
CA LEU A 212 -29.19 -14.46 -1.39
C LEU A 212 -28.62 -15.84 -1.73
N HIS A 213 -29.44 -16.67 -2.33
CA HIS A 213 -28.96 -17.97 -2.79
C HIS A 213 -28.20 -17.84 -4.12
N GLU A 214 -27.25 -18.72 -4.37
CA GLU A 214 -26.50 -18.79 -5.64
C GLU A 214 -27.42 -18.87 -6.86
N GLY A 215 -27.15 -18.02 -7.87
CA GLY A 215 -27.90 -17.95 -9.11
C GLY A 215 -29.11 -17.00 -9.09
N LYS A 216 -29.36 -16.25 -8.00
CA LYS A 216 -30.42 -15.26 -8.00
C LYS A 216 -30.07 -14.06 -8.87
N ILE A 217 -30.87 -13.81 -9.90
CA ILE A 217 -30.70 -12.60 -10.74
C ILE A 217 -31.22 -11.42 -9.95
N LEU A 218 -30.30 -10.47 -9.63
CA LEU A 218 -30.62 -9.28 -8.85
C LEU A 218 -31.11 -8.12 -9.70
N VAL A 219 -30.64 -8.04 -10.94
CA VAL A 219 -31.03 -7.00 -11.89
C VAL A 219 -31.12 -7.61 -13.28
N THR A 220 -32.23 -7.36 -13.96
CA THR A 220 -32.38 -7.69 -15.39
C THR A 220 -32.68 -6.39 -16.13
N ALA A 221 -31.79 -6.01 -17.05
CA ALA A 221 -31.96 -4.86 -17.90
C ALA A 221 -32.28 -5.31 -19.33
N LYS A 222 -33.47 -4.95 -19.84
CA LYS A 222 -33.87 -5.23 -21.22
C LYS A 222 -34.20 -3.90 -21.88
N GLU A 223 -33.66 -3.69 -23.10
CA GLU A 223 -33.97 -2.53 -23.94
C GLU A 223 -33.81 -1.16 -23.21
N ILE A 224 -32.72 -1.02 -22.43
CA ILE A 224 -32.45 0.25 -21.74
C ILE A 224 -31.90 1.24 -22.74
N ASN A 225 -32.69 2.28 -23.04
CA ASN A 225 -32.23 3.47 -23.72
C ASN A 225 -31.90 4.52 -22.66
N PHE A 226 -30.67 5.02 -22.66
CA PHE A 226 -30.27 6.15 -21.85
C PHE A 226 -30.02 7.36 -22.75
N GLY A 227 -30.69 8.48 -22.47
CA GLY A 227 -30.48 9.77 -23.12
C GLY A 227 -30.41 10.88 -22.08
N TYR A 228 -29.61 11.87 -22.34
CA TYR A 228 -29.68 13.12 -21.59
C TYR A 228 -30.86 13.95 -22.14
N ALA A 229 -31.68 14.45 -21.24
CA ALA A 229 -32.75 15.43 -21.57
C ALA A 229 -32.15 16.79 -21.81
#